data_f12116560aa6d06e5dc4fc3e02aed9de
#
_entry.id   f12116560aa6d06e5dc4fc3e02aed9de
#
_cell.length_a   1.000
_cell.length_b   1.000
_cell.length_c   1.000
_cell.angle_alpha   90.00
_cell.angle_beta   90.00
_cell.angle_gamma   90.00
#
_symmetry.space_group_name_H-M   'P 1'
#
loop_
_entity.id
_entity.type
_entity.pdbx_description
1 polymer ?
#
loop_
_entity_poly.entity_id
_entity_poly.type
_entity_poly.pdbx_seq_one_letter_code
_entity_poly.pdbx_strand_id
1 'polypeptide(L)'
;MPQHVPSPLRAATPRVAQRLPAPPPQPRRIVFLARRDLGNPAAGGSELLVDRLADGLSKLGHQVTLLCGGPAAFRDYRVVSAGGDLGHYLRSRSAFTRQVGDCDLLVEVCNGMPYLAPLWHRGPTLCLVNHVHTDLWGMRFQGALAPAARLGRRLEHWSLSGAQRGNLLVAVSPSTAGALRAIGVERERIRIVHNGVEEPGPLHPRSDEPLFLAMGRLVEYKRIDLLLRLWERVRPVTGGRLVIVGDGPERERLQQQAGPGVEFKGHVSEAEKHRLLCEAWMLLHPSAVEGWGLVITEAATRSTPAIGFDVPGVRDSIEDGVTGLLARGESSFAAAWCTLALSAERRQTFGKAAGERATSFRWANSVREFQAVASEAIATHKSSQGSA
;
A
#
# COMPACT_ATOMS: atom_id res chain seq x y z
N MET A 1 39.76 33.06 22.40
CA MET A 1 38.47 33.32 21.75
C MET A 1 38.49 32.68 20.37
N PRO A 2 37.79 31.56 20.12
CA PRO A 2 37.62 31.06 18.79
C PRO A 2 36.37 31.65 18.15
N GLN A 3 36.52 32.14 16.93
CA GLN A 3 35.50 32.74 16.10
C GLN A 3 34.49 31.70 15.62
N HIS A 4 33.21 31.97 15.83
CA HIS A 4 32.09 31.20 15.35
C HIS A 4 31.88 31.46 13.84
N VAL A 5 32.10 30.44 13.01
CA VAL A 5 31.76 30.48 11.59
C VAL A 5 30.31 30.01 11.46
N PRO A 6 29.38 30.79 10.91
CA PRO A 6 28.00 30.31 10.67
C PRO A 6 27.97 29.36 9.52
N SER A 7 27.30 28.21 9.75
CA SER A 7 27.01 27.18 8.75
C SER A 7 26.08 27.75 7.66
N PRO A 8 26.28 27.43 6.37
CA PRO A 8 25.42 27.93 5.30
C PRO A 8 24.01 27.31 5.40
N LEU A 9 23.01 28.20 5.46
CA LEU A 9 21.59 27.86 5.30
C LEU A 9 21.39 27.07 4.03
N ARG A 10 20.90 25.83 4.15
CA ARG A 10 20.43 25.03 3.01
C ARG A 10 19.27 25.80 2.37
N ALA A 11 19.46 26.21 1.12
CA ALA A 11 18.44 26.80 0.29
C ALA A 11 17.26 25.81 0.16
N ALA A 12 16.08 26.24 0.57
CA ALA A 12 14.84 25.51 0.35
C ALA A 12 14.61 25.37 -1.16
N THR A 13 14.56 24.15 -1.65
CA THR A 13 14.18 23.83 -3.04
C THR A 13 12.78 24.39 -3.30
N PRO A 14 12.57 25.22 -4.33
CA PRO A 14 11.24 25.74 -4.61
C PRO A 14 10.29 24.58 -4.93
N ARG A 15 9.19 24.49 -4.18
CA ARG A 15 8.07 23.60 -4.51
C ARG A 15 7.50 24.04 -5.85
N VAL A 16 7.79 23.29 -6.90
CA VAL A 16 7.06 23.39 -8.16
C VAL A 16 5.62 22.95 -7.86
N ALA A 17 4.71 23.90 -7.78
CA ALA A 17 3.29 23.65 -7.76
C ALA A 17 2.93 22.98 -9.10
N GLN A 18 2.87 21.65 -9.12
CA GLN A 18 2.39 20.92 -10.27
C GLN A 18 0.93 21.31 -10.51
N ARG A 19 0.69 22.11 -11.55
CA ARG A 19 -0.66 22.33 -12.07
C ARG A 19 -1.20 20.98 -12.52
N LEU A 20 -2.24 20.54 -11.84
CA LEU A 20 -2.94 19.30 -12.18
C LEU A 20 -3.54 19.41 -13.58
N PRO A 21 -3.44 18.35 -14.40
CA PRO A 21 -4.03 18.35 -15.72
C PRO A 21 -5.55 18.56 -15.62
N ALA A 22 -6.08 19.34 -16.55
CA ALA A 22 -7.54 19.49 -16.71
C ALA A 22 -8.19 18.11 -16.93
N PRO A 23 -9.45 17.91 -16.54
CA PRO A 23 -10.15 16.65 -16.81
C PRO A 23 -10.11 16.34 -18.30
N PRO A 24 -10.05 15.05 -18.69
CA PRO A 24 -9.95 14.70 -20.11
C PRO A 24 -11.17 15.21 -20.87
N PRO A 25 -10.97 15.72 -22.11
CA PRO A 25 -12.05 16.32 -22.90
C PRO A 25 -13.13 15.30 -23.33
N GLN A 26 -12.89 14.00 -23.13
CA GLN A 26 -13.84 12.92 -23.45
C GLN A 26 -13.77 11.79 -22.42
N PRO A 27 -14.92 11.21 -22.02
CA PRO A 27 -14.98 10.00 -21.22
C PRO A 27 -14.16 8.87 -21.85
N ARG A 28 -13.46 8.09 -21.03
CA ARG A 28 -12.70 6.91 -21.44
C ARG A 28 -13.29 5.66 -20.82
N ARG A 29 -13.24 4.53 -21.54
CA ARG A 29 -13.58 3.22 -21.02
C ARG A 29 -12.32 2.60 -20.42
N ILE A 30 -12.24 2.54 -19.09
CA ILE A 30 -11.09 2.04 -18.34
C ILE A 30 -11.48 0.75 -17.65
N VAL A 31 -10.72 -0.31 -17.86
CA VAL A 31 -10.96 -1.62 -17.25
C VAL A 31 -9.84 -1.96 -16.31
N PHE A 32 -10.16 -2.15 -15.03
CA PHE A 32 -9.23 -2.74 -14.07
C PHE A 32 -9.40 -4.25 -14.08
N LEU A 33 -8.28 -4.95 -14.19
CA LEU A 33 -8.18 -6.39 -14.09
C LEU A 33 -7.47 -6.72 -12.77
N ALA A 34 -8.22 -7.08 -11.75
CA ALA A 34 -7.73 -7.29 -10.40
C ALA A 34 -8.17 -8.64 -9.84
N ARG A 35 -7.43 -9.15 -8.85
CA ARG A 35 -7.71 -10.46 -8.27
C ARG A 35 -9.08 -10.51 -7.58
N ARG A 36 -9.43 -9.45 -6.84
CA ARG A 36 -10.62 -9.38 -5.99
C ARG A 36 -11.25 -8.02 -5.98
N ASP A 37 -12.52 -7.97 -5.63
CA ASP A 37 -13.19 -6.74 -5.20
C ASP A 37 -12.91 -6.44 -3.72
N LEU A 38 -13.03 -5.18 -3.31
CA LEU A 38 -12.89 -4.76 -1.91
C LEU A 38 -13.94 -5.41 -0.99
N GLY A 39 -15.11 -5.81 -1.51
CA GLY A 39 -16.13 -6.56 -0.76
C GLY A 39 -15.76 -8.02 -0.47
N ASN A 40 -14.64 -8.52 -0.94
CA ASN A 40 -14.16 -9.87 -0.63
C ASN A 40 -13.63 -9.90 0.82
N PRO A 41 -14.00 -10.89 1.65
CA PRO A 41 -13.52 -10.99 3.05
C PRO A 41 -11.99 -11.05 3.19
N ALA A 42 -11.28 -11.49 2.15
CA ALA A 42 -9.82 -11.53 2.12
C ALA A 42 -9.18 -10.27 1.48
N ALA A 43 -9.96 -9.22 1.23
CA ALA A 43 -9.46 -7.97 0.68
C ALA A 43 -8.48 -7.25 1.63
N GLY A 44 -7.63 -6.41 1.06
CA GLY A 44 -6.63 -5.64 1.78
C GLY A 44 -6.32 -4.31 1.10
N GLY A 45 -5.12 -3.78 1.35
CA GLY A 45 -4.74 -2.46 0.83
C GLY A 45 -4.69 -2.38 -0.70
N SER A 46 -4.40 -3.47 -1.40
CA SER A 46 -4.38 -3.47 -2.87
C SER A 46 -5.79 -3.35 -3.46
N GLU A 47 -6.76 -4.02 -2.86
CA GLU A 47 -8.16 -3.95 -3.26
C GLU A 47 -8.75 -2.57 -2.95
N LEU A 48 -8.38 -1.98 -1.79
CA LEU A 48 -8.76 -0.60 -1.45
C LEU A 48 -8.19 0.41 -2.47
N LEU A 49 -6.92 0.28 -2.86
CA LEU A 49 -6.33 1.15 -3.89
C LEU A 49 -7.11 1.08 -5.20
N VAL A 50 -7.39 -0.13 -5.68
CA VAL A 50 -8.13 -0.32 -6.94
C VAL A 50 -9.53 0.28 -6.86
N ASP A 51 -10.24 0.04 -5.76
CA ASP A 51 -11.59 0.60 -5.51
C ASP A 51 -11.58 2.13 -5.53
N ARG A 52 -10.63 2.75 -4.83
CA ARG A 52 -10.52 4.21 -4.76
C ARG A 52 -10.12 4.86 -6.09
N LEU A 53 -9.23 4.21 -6.85
CA LEU A 53 -8.89 4.67 -8.19
C LEU A 53 -10.06 4.52 -9.16
N ALA A 54 -10.77 3.39 -9.12
CA ALA A 54 -11.92 3.11 -9.96
C ALA A 54 -13.08 4.11 -9.69
N ASP A 55 -13.43 4.28 -8.41
CA ASP A 55 -14.45 5.23 -7.97
C ASP A 55 -14.08 6.67 -8.34
N GLY A 56 -12.85 7.08 -8.05
CA GLY A 56 -12.38 8.43 -8.38
C GLY A 56 -12.38 8.72 -9.87
N LEU A 57 -11.94 7.78 -10.70
CA LEU A 57 -12.00 7.92 -12.17
C LEU A 57 -13.45 7.95 -12.68
N SER A 58 -14.35 7.17 -12.08
CA SER A 58 -15.78 7.22 -12.40
C SER A 58 -16.38 8.59 -12.09
N LYS A 59 -16.05 9.17 -10.93
CA LYS A 59 -16.46 10.54 -10.55
C LYS A 59 -15.87 11.63 -11.45
N LEU A 60 -14.75 11.37 -12.11
CA LEU A 60 -14.19 12.25 -13.15
C LEU A 60 -14.83 12.05 -14.53
N GLY A 61 -15.88 11.22 -14.64
CA GLY A 61 -16.67 11.01 -15.85
C GLY A 61 -16.18 9.88 -16.77
N HIS A 62 -15.23 9.06 -16.33
CA HIS A 62 -14.84 7.87 -17.09
C HIS A 62 -15.83 6.72 -16.89
N GLN A 63 -15.95 5.84 -17.88
CA GLN A 63 -16.67 4.58 -17.78
C GLN A 63 -15.72 3.51 -17.22
N VAL A 64 -15.82 3.23 -15.93
CA VAL A 64 -14.92 2.31 -15.26
C VAL A 64 -15.58 0.94 -15.09
N THR A 65 -14.83 -0.12 -15.37
CA THR A 65 -15.20 -1.50 -15.08
C THR A 65 -14.10 -2.18 -14.29
N LEU A 66 -14.45 -2.78 -13.15
CA LEU A 66 -13.59 -3.71 -12.43
C LEU A 66 -13.94 -5.14 -12.84
N LEU A 67 -12.99 -5.85 -13.46
CA LEU A 67 -13.08 -7.27 -13.75
C LEU A 67 -12.26 -8.02 -12.70
N CYS A 68 -12.92 -8.80 -11.85
CA CYS A 68 -12.29 -9.47 -10.71
C CYS A 68 -12.77 -10.91 -10.54
N GLY A 69 -12.18 -11.62 -9.59
CA GLY A 69 -12.62 -12.94 -9.14
C GLY A 69 -13.32 -12.91 -7.79
N GLY A 70 -14.11 -13.95 -7.50
CA GLY A 70 -14.77 -14.15 -6.22
C GLY A 70 -15.96 -13.23 -5.96
N PRO A 71 -16.39 -13.13 -4.70
CA PRO A 71 -17.50 -12.27 -4.32
C PRO A 71 -17.18 -10.80 -4.62
N ALA A 72 -18.18 -10.07 -5.11
CA ALA A 72 -18.10 -8.65 -5.40
C ALA A 72 -19.32 -7.93 -4.81
N ALA A 73 -19.11 -6.70 -4.34
CA ALA A 73 -20.17 -5.85 -3.82
C ALA A 73 -20.65 -4.85 -4.88
N PHE A 74 -21.81 -4.27 -4.65
CA PHE A 74 -22.32 -3.17 -5.47
C PHE A 74 -21.40 -1.95 -5.35
N ARG A 75 -21.15 -1.27 -6.48
CA ARG A 75 -20.36 -0.04 -6.60
C ARG A 75 -21.02 0.96 -7.52
N ASP A 76 -20.64 2.23 -7.43
CA ASP A 76 -21.08 3.27 -8.36
C ASP A 76 -20.44 3.14 -9.76
N TYR A 77 -19.51 2.21 -9.92
CA TYR A 77 -18.93 1.80 -11.18
C TYR A 77 -19.22 0.31 -11.45
N ARG A 78 -19.08 -0.12 -12.70
CA ARG A 78 -19.40 -1.48 -13.11
C ARG A 78 -18.42 -2.49 -12.52
N VAL A 79 -18.92 -3.55 -11.87
CA VAL A 79 -18.12 -4.69 -11.42
C VAL A 79 -18.56 -5.95 -12.16
N VAL A 80 -17.59 -6.70 -12.67
CA VAL A 80 -17.77 -8.00 -13.33
C VAL A 80 -16.96 -9.03 -12.58
N SER A 81 -17.64 -9.98 -11.94
CA SER A 81 -16.99 -11.10 -11.26
C SER A 81 -16.97 -12.34 -12.16
N ALA A 82 -15.78 -12.92 -12.35
CA ALA A 82 -15.59 -14.07 -13.22
C ALA A 82 -14.64 -15.09 -12.61
N GLY A 83 -15.19 -16.21 -12.16
CA GLY A 83 -14.43 -17.30 -11.52
C GLY A 83 -14.20 -17.07 -10.03
N GLY A 84 -13.49 -17.98 -9.40
CA GLY A 84 -13.03 -17.81 -8.01
C GLY A 84 -11.67 -17.12 -7.96
N ASP A 85 -11.14 -16.92 -6.76
CA ASP A 85 -9.88 -16.19 -6.49
C ASP A 85 -8.68 -16.57 -7.38
N LEU A 86 -8.48 -17.85 -7.67
CA LEU A 86 -7.40 -18.34 -8.54
C LEU A 86 -7.87 -18.62 -9.96
N GLY A 87 -9.09 -19.15 -10.12
CA GLY A 87 -9.66 -19.44 -11.44
C GLY A 87 -9.87 -18.20 -12.31
N HIS A 88 -9.94 -17.03 -11.69
CA HIS A 88 -10.04 -15.74 -12.37
C HIS A 88 -8.86 -15.49 -13.31
N TYR A 89 -7.63 -15.81 -12.93
CA TYR A 89 -6.44 -15.63 -13.78
C TYR A 89 -6.57 -16.36 -15.14
N LEU A 90 -7.12 -17.58 -15.13
CA LEU A 90 -7.34 -18.35 -16.35
C LEU A 90 -8.57 -17.90 -17.16
N ARG A 91 -9.56 -17.32 -16.49
CA ARG A 91 -10.82 -16.90 -17.10
C ARG A 91 -10.86 -15.44 -17.51
N SER A 92 -9.91 -14.62 -17.06
CA SER A 92 -9.88 -13.18 -17.26
C SER A 92 -10.01 -12.76 -18.73
N ARG A 93 -9.23 -13.39 -19.63
CA ARG A 93 -9.32 -13.12 -21.08
C ARG A 93 -10.71 -13.42 -21.63
N SER A 94 -11.28 -14.58 -21.31
CA SER A 94 -12.60 -14.97 -21.82
C SER A 94 -13.73 -14.16 -21.21
N ALA A 95 -13.59 -13.74 -19.96
CA ALA A 95 -14.53 -12.85 -19.27
C ALA A 95 -14.46 -11.45 -19.86
N PHE A 96 -13.26 -10.92 -20.09
CA PHE A 96 -13.06 -9.65 -20.79
C PHE A 96 -13.74 -9.66 -22.14
N THR A 97 -13.44 -10.63 -23.00
CA THR A 97 -14.00 -10.70 -24.36
C THR A 97 -15.53 -10.80 -24.37
N ARG A 98 -16.13 -11.57 -23.46
CA ARG A 98 -17.59 -11.83 -23.47
C ARG A 98 -18.40 -10.78 -22.73
N GLN A 99 -17.87 -10.17 -21.68
CA GLN A 99 -18.65 -9.33 -20.76
C GLN A 99 -18.24 -7.85 -20.81
N VAL A 100 -17.02 -7.54 -21.25
CA VAL A 100 -16.49 -6.18 -21.31
C VAL A 100 -16.33 -5.74 -22.78
N GLY A 101 -15.66 -6.54 -23.57
CA GLY A 101 -15.45 -6.36 -25.00
C GLY A 101 -14.25 -5.45 -25.30
N ASP A 102 -14.49 -4.15 -25.42
CA ASP A 102 -13.49 -3.17 -25.82
C ASP A 102 -13.29 -2.09 -24.75
N CYS A 103 -12.07 -1.55 -24.65
CA CYS A 103 -11.73 -0.46 -23.74
C CYS A 103 -10.63 0.46 -24.32
N ASP A 104 -10.57 1.69 -23.80
CA ASP A 104 -9.53 2.65 -24.16
C ASP A 104 -8.25 2.38 -23.39
N LEU A 105 -8.34 1.73 -22.20
CA LEU A 105 -7.22 1.34 -21.37
C LEU A 105 -7.56 0.10 -20.53
N LEU A 106 -6.69 -0.90 -20.58
CA LEU A 106 -6.71 -2.05 -19.66
C LEU A 106 -5.63 -1.85 -18.58
N VAL A 107 -6.04 -1.81 -17.33
CA VAL A 107 -5.15 -1.71 -16.16
C VAL A 107 -5.00 -3.08 -15.54
N GLU A 108 -3.86 -3.71 -15.73
CA GLU A 108 -3.51 -4.96 -15.08
C GLU A 108 -2.96 -4.70 -13.68
N VAL A 109 -3.65 -5.20 -12.65
CA VAL A 109 -3.20 -5.07 -11.26
C VAL A 109 -2.34 -6.28 -10.90
N CYS A 110 -1.03 -6.05 -10.83
CA CYS A 110 -0.06 -7.10 -10.49
C CYS A 110 0.15 -7.15 -8.97
N ASN A 111 -0.18 -8.30 -8.39
CA ASN A 111 0.03 -8.59 -6.97
C ASN A 111 0.57 -10.04 -6.84
N GLY A 112 1.79 -10.24 -7.33
CA GLY A 112 2.53 -11.50 -7.38
C GLY A 112 2.25 -12.35 -8.61
N MET A 113 0.98 -12.61 -8.95
CA MET A 113 0.61 -13.34 -10.17
C MET A 113 0.14 -12.36 -11.26
N PRO A 114 0.75 -12.38 -12.46
CA PRO A 114 0.34 -11.55 -13.58
C PRO A 114 -0.84 -12.18 -14.34
N TYR A 115 -1.64 -11.33 -14.97
CA TYR A 115 -2.66 -11.75 -15.94
C TYR A 115 -2.10 -11.90 -17.35
N LEU A 116 -0.90 -11.41 -17.58
CA LEU A 116 -0.24 -11.38 -18.88
C LEU A 116 -1.11 -10.69 -19.96
N ALA A 117 -1.78 -9.62 -19.57
CA ALA A 117 -2.69 -8.88 -20.43
C ALA A 117 -2.05 -8.46 -21.77
N PRO A 118 -0.78 -8.04 -21.84
CA PRO A 118 -0.14 -7.67 -23.12
C PRO A 118 -0.04 -8.82 -24.14
N LEU A 119 -0.14 -10.07 -23.71
CA LEU A 119 -0.07 -11.21 -24.61
C LEU A 119 -1.40 -11.51 -25.33
N TRP A 120 -2.52 -10.96 -24.85
CA TRP A 120 -3.84 -11.24 -25.40
C TRP A 120 -4.71 -10.01 -25.63
N HIS A 121 -4.33 -8.84 -25.10
CA HIS A 121 -4.99 -7.56 -25.33
C HIS A 121 -4.10 -6.70 -26.24
N ARG A 122 -4.65 -6.19 -27.33
CA ARG A 122 -3.91 -5.41 -28.32
C ARG A 122 -4.02 -3.89 -28.10
N GLY A 123 -4.91 -3.44 -27.22
CA GLY A 123 -5.09 -2.04 -26.88
C GLY A 123 -4.09 -1.53 -25.85
N PRO A 124 -4.18 -0.24 -25.48
CA PRO A 124 -3.34 0.34 -24.45
C PRO A 124 -3.46 -0.45 -23.14
N THR A 125 -2.31 -0.77 -22.54
CA THR A 125 -2.22 -1.50 -21.27
C THR A 125 -1.32 -0.75 -20.31
N LEU A 126 -1.75 -0.70 -19.03
CA LEU A 126 -1.01 -0.13 -17.91
C LEU A 126 -0.89 -1.19 -16.82
N CYS A 127 0.28 -1.35 -16.22
CA CYS A 127 0.46 -2.31 -15.13
C CYS A 127 0.56 -1.58 -13.78
N LEU A 128 -0.39 -1.82 -12.87
CA LEU A 128 -0.37 -1.29 -11.50
C LEU A 128 0.30 -2.31 -10.57
N VAL A 129 1.43 -1.93 -9.97
CA VAL A 129 2.26 -2.81 -9.15
C VAL A 129 2.26 -2.35 -7.70
N ASN A 130 1.60 -3.13 -6.83
CA ASN A 130 1.56 -2.86 -5.40
C ASN A 130 2.88 -3.25 -4.71
N HIS A 131 3.46 -4.37 -5.13
CA HIS A 131 4.68 -4.92 -4.57
C HIS A 131 5.30 -5.94 -5.52
N VAL A 132 6.63 -5.99 -5.61
CA VAL A 132 7.37 -7.07 -6.29
C VAL A 132 7.66 -8.16 -5.26
N HIS A 133 7.16 -9.37 -5.49
CA HIS A 133 7.13 -10.45 -4.48
C HIS A 133 8.46 -11.22 -4.37
N THR A 134 9.58 -10.68 -4.81
CA THR A 134 10.87 -11.37 -4.81
C THR A 134 11.18 -12.08 -3.49
N ASP A 135 10.98 -11.38 -2.35
CA ASP A 135 11.25 -11.92 -1.03
C ASP A 135 10.10 -12.81 -0.52
N LEU A 136 8.85 -12.45 -0.84
CA LEU A 136 7.67 -13.22 -0.43
C LEU A 136 7.65 -14.64 -1.03
N TRP A 137 8.16 -14.83 -2.26
CA TRP A 137 8.31 -16.15 -2.84
C TRP A 137 9.19 -17.06 -1.97
N GLY A 138 10.30 -16.54 -1.45
CA GLY A 138 11.19 -17.26 -0.55
C GLY A 138 10.59 -17.55 0.82
N MET A 139 9.80 -16.62 1.37
CA MET A 139 9.10 -16.80 2.65
C MET A 139 7.99 -17.85 2.55
N ARG A 140 7.24 -17.83 1.44
CA ARG A 140 6.07 -18.69 1.26
C ARG A 140 6.39 -20.14 0.87
N PHE A 141 7.50 -20.36 0.17
CA PHE A 141 7.90 -21.66 -0.37
C PHE A 141 9.32 -22.02 0.10
N GLN A 142 9.41 -22.67 1.26
CA GLN A 142 10.67 -23.08 1.90
C GLN A 142 10.90 -24.59 1.76
N GLY A 143 12.09 -25.03 2.08
CA GLY A 143 12.46 -26.45 2.08
C GLY A 143 12.28 -27.11 0.71
N ALA A 144 11.54 -28.22 0.64
CA ALA A 144 11.29 -28.96 -0.59
C ALA A 144 10.56 -28.15 -1.68
N LEU A 145 9.85 -27.08 -1.31
CA LEU A 145 9.14 -26.19 -2.23
C LEU A 145 9.99 -25.01 -2.75
N ALA A 146 11.25 -24.91 -2.38
CA ALA A 146 12.17 -23.86 -2.86
C ALA A 146 12.30 -23.77 -4.41
N PRO A 147 12.22 -24.87 -5.19
CA PRO A 147 12.16 -24.78 -6.65
C PRO A 147 10.94 -24.01 -7.16
N ALA A 148 9.77 -24.17 -6.52
CA ALA A 148 8.56 -23.43 -6.87
C ALA A 148 8.72 -21.93 -6.61
N ALA A 149 9.40 -21.54 -5.51
CA ALA A 149 9.75 -20.15 -5.22
C ALA A 149 10.62 -19.54 -6.32
N ARG A 150 11.62 -20.28 -6.80
CA ARG A 150 12.52 -19.84 -7.88
C ARG A 150 11.78 -19.65 -9.20
N LEU A 151 10.89 -20.59 -9.53
CA LEU A 151 10.05 -20.51 -10.74
C LEU A 151 9.08 -19.32 -10.65
N GLY A 152 8.37 -19.17 -9.54
CA GLY A 152 7.43 -18.07 -9.31
C GLY A 152 8.12 -16.71 -9.44
N ARG A 153 9.30 -16.54 -8.84
CA ARG A 153 10.13 -15.33 -8.96
C ARG A 153 10.52 -15.03 -10.41
N ARG A 154 11.00 -16.05 -11.15
CA ARG A 154 11.36 -15.88 -12.56
C ARG A 154 10.16 -15.49 -13.43
N LEU A 155 9.01 -16.11 -13.21
CA LEU A 155 7.79 -15.78 -13.94
C LEU A 155 7.30 -14.36 -13.62
N GLU A 156 7.35 -13.94 -12.36
CA GLU A 156 7.01 -12.58 -11.98
C GLU A 156 7.96 -11.56 -12.62
N HIS A 157 9.28 -11.78 -12.53
CA HIS A 157 10.27 -10.90 -13.15
C HIS A 157 10.06 -10.81 -14.66
N TRP A 158 9.90 -11.94 -15.34
CA TRP A 158 9.64 -11.96 -16.79
C TRP A 158 8.32 -11.26 -17.14
N SER A 159 7.28 -11.43 -16.34
CA SER A 159 5.99 -10.79 -16.61
C SER A 159 6.07 -9.26 -16.53
N LEU A 160 6.80 -8.74 -15.55
CA LEU A 160 6.93 -7.30 -15.32
C LEU A 160 7.95 -6.64 -16.25
N SER A 161 9.10 -7.26 -16.50
CA SER A 161 10.15 -6.70 -17.36
C SER A 161 9.98 -7.06 -18.84
N GLY A 162 9.59 -8.30 -19.15
CA GLY A 162 9.49 -8.85 -20.51
C GLY A 162 8.10 -8.71 -21.12
N ALA A 163 7.06 -9.32 -20.51
CA ALA A 163 5.72 -9.27 -21.08
C ALA A 163 5.10 -7.86 -21.09
N GLN A 164 5.46 -7.03 -20.11
CA GLN A 164 5.07 -5.61 -20.07
C GLN A 164 5.98 -4.68 -20.85
N ARG A 165 6.91 -5.20 -21.68
CA ARG A 165 7.79 -4.37 -22.50
C ARG A 165 6.96 -3.45 -23.41
N GLY A 166 7.26 -2.14 -23.35
CA GLY A 166 6.50 -1.12 -24.09
C GLY A 166 5.32 -0.51 -23.31
N ASN A 167 4.90 -1.10 -22.19
CA ASN A 167 3.85 -0.53 -21.33
C ASN A 167 4.45 0.28 -20.18
N LEU A 168 3.70 1.28 -19.71
CA LEU A 168 4.01 1.97 -18.46
C LEU A 168 3.65 1.08 -17.26
N LEU A 169 4.43 1.19 -16.18
CA LEU A 169 4.16 0.55 -14.91
C LEU A 169 3.97 1.63 -13.83
N VAL A 170 2.91 1.50 -13.06
CA VAL A 170 2.65 2.35 -11.88
C VAL A 170 3.14 1.62 -10.65
N ALA A 171 4.10 2.20 -9.95
CA ALA A 171 4.57 1.76 -8.64
C ALA A 171 3.89 2.58 -7.55
N VAL A 172 3.48 1.95 -6.45
CA VAL A 172 2.81 2.64 -5.33
C VAL A 172 3.79 3.39 -4.41
N SER A 173 5.10 3.15 -4.58
CA SER A 173 6.14 3.77 -3.74
C SER A 173 7.49 3.85 -4.47
N PRO A 174 8.42 4.71 -3.99
CA PRO A 174 9.82 4.72 -4.44
C PRO A 174 10.51 3.36 -4.29
N SER A 175 10.25 2.63 -3.20
CA SER A 175 10.79 1.29 -2.97
C SER A 175 10.28 0.29 -4.01
N THR A 176 8.97 0.32 -4.34
CA THR A 176 8.40 -0.53 -5.40
C THR A 176 9.00 -0.16 -6.77
N ALA A 177 9.19 1.12 -7.07
CA ALA A 177 9.89 1.56 -8.28
C ALA A 177 11.36 1.08 -8.32
N GLY A 178 12.04 1.10 -7.18
CA GLY A 178 13.38 0.54 -7.02
C GLY A 178 13.44 -0.96 -7.29
N ALA A 179 12.46 -1.72 -6.75
CA ALA A 179 12.35 -3.16 -6.98
C ALA A 179 12.07 -3.50 -8.45
N LEU A 180 11.21 -2.71 -9.14
CA LEU A 180 10.97 -2.87 -10.58
C LEU A 180 12.24 -2.64 -11.39
N ARG A 181 13.04 -1.62 -11.07
CA ARG A 181 14.35 -1.40 -11.74
C ARG A 181 15.32 -2.54 -11.49
N ALA A 182 15.36 -3.08 -10.27
CA ALA A 182 16.23 -4.19 -9.91
C ALA A 182 15.94 -5.47 -10.71
N ILE A 183 14.72 -5.65 -11.21
CA ILE A 183 14.33 -6.77 -12.07
C ILE A 183 14.38 -6.44 -13.57
N GLY A 184 14.95 -5.29 -13.95
CA GLY A 184 15.21 -4.92 -15.34
C GLY A 184 14.13 -4.10 -16.04
N VAL A 185 13.21 -3.47 -15.29
CA VAL A 185 12.26 -2.50 -15.88
C VAL A 185 12.98 -1.16 -16.06
N GLU A 186 12.92 -0.59 -17.27
CA GLU A 186 13.51 0.69 -17.60
C GLU A 186 12.85 1.82 -16.79
N ARG A 187 13.69 2.76 -16.28
CA ARG A 187 13.24 3.86 -15.42
C ARG A 187 12.16 4.72 -16.08
N GLU A 188 12.27 4.96 -17.36
CA GLU A 188 11.40 5.80 -18.18
C GLU A 188 9.97 5.24 -18.28
N ARG A 189 9.81 3.95 -18.02
CA ARG A 189 8.52 3.26 -18.03
C ARG A 189 7.83 3.23 -16.65
N ILE A 190 8.50 3.65 -15.60
CA ILE A 190 7.97 3.62 -14.25
C ILE A 190 7.41 4.98 -13.88
N ARG A 191 6.18 4.99 -13.37
CA ARG A 191 5.54 6.15 -12.75
C ARG A 191 5.23 5.80 -11.30
N ILE A 192 5.36 6.78 -10.40
CA ILE A 192 5.00 6.59 -8.99
C ILE A 192 3.67 7.29 -8.76
N VAL A 193 2.69 6.53 -8.26
CA VAL A 193 1.41 7.05 -7.77
C VAL A 193 1.21 6.48 -6.38
N HIS A 194 1.34 7.33 -5.37
CA HIS A 194 1.20 6.90 -3.99
C HIS A 194 -0.23 6.47 -3.67
N ASN A 195 -0.36 5.52 -2.76
CA ASN A 195 -1.66 5.21 -2.18
C ASN A 195 -2.20 6.43 -1.44
N GLY A 196 -3.47 6.70 -1.62
CA GLY A 196 -4.15 7.76 -0.90
C GLY A 196 -4.55 7.35 0.51
N VAL A 197 -4.97 8.34 1.27
CA VAL A 197 -5.59 8.17 2.58
C VAL A 197 -6.82 9.08 2.67
N GLU A 198 -7.82 8.64 3.44
CA GLU A 198 -9.01 9.43 3.71
C GLU A 198 -8.69 10.59 4.66
N GLU A 199 -9.36 11.70 4.45
CA GLU A 199 -9.34 12.77 5.44
C GLU A 199 -9.96 12.26 6.75
N PRO A 200 -9.30 12.53 7.89
CA PRO A 200 -9.88 12.13 9.16
C PRO A 200 -11.17 12.92 9.41
N GLY A 201 -12.16 12.25 9.98
CA GLY A 201 -13.29 12.91 10.62
C GLY A 201 -12.84 13.70 11.87
N PRO A 202 -13.79 14.19 12.69
CA PRO A 202 -13.46 14.84 13.96
C PRO A 202 -12.53 13.97 14.82
N LEU A 203 -11.42 14.54 15.26
CA LEU A 203 -10.43 13.79 16.05
C LEU A 203 -10.94 13.49 17.47
N HIS A 204 -10.68 12.29 17.94
CA HIS A 204 -10.89 11.92 19.33
C HIS A 204 -9.66 12.29 20.16
N PRO A 205 -9.83 12.56 21.47
CA PRO A 205 -8.70 12.77 22.39
C PRO A 205 -7.76 11.56 22.41
N ARG A 206 -6.50 11.83 22.65
CA ARG A 206 -5.50 10.78 22.93
C ARG A 206 -5.85 10.08 24.22
N SER A 207 -5.64 8.77 24.31
CA SER A 207 -5.83 8.00 25.56
C SER A 207 -4.93 8.57 26.68
N ASP A 208 -5.48 8.71 27.88
CA ASP A 208 -4.69 9.11 29.06
C ASP A 208 -3.68 8.03 29.45
N GLU A 209 -4.04 6.75 29.28
CA GLU A 209 -3.13 5.63 29.46
C GLU A 209 -2.43 5.21 28.18
N PRO A 210 -1.19 4.67 28.27
CA PRO A 210 -0.46 4.20 27.11
C PRO A 210 -1.26 3.18 26.29
N LEU A 211 -1.67 3.55 25.08
CA LEU A 211 -2.31 2.68 24.11
C LEU A 211 -1.39 2.51 22.90
N PHE A 212 -0.92 1.28 22.70
CA PHE A 212 -0.10 0.90 21.56
C PHE A 212 -0.95 0.12 20.58
N LEU A 213 -0.97 0.52 19.31
CA LEU A 213 -1.88 -0.04 18.32
C LEU A 213 -1.10 -0.77 17.23
N ALA A 214 -1.47 -2.01 16.94
CA ALA A 214 -1.06 -2.73 15.75
C ALA A 214 -2.30 -3.07 14.91
N MET A 215 -2.23 -2.85 13.58
CA MET A 215 -3.39 -3.03 12.73
C MET A 215 -3.00 -3.64 11.37
N GLY A 216 -3.75 -4.67 10.95
CA GLY A 216 -3.57 -5.32 9.67
C GLY A 216 -3.98 -6.80 9.69
N ARG A 217 -3.82 -7.48 8.55
CA ARG A 217 -4.09 -8.93 8.48
C ARG A 217 -3.13 -9.71 9.37
N LEU A 218 -3.64 -10.69 10.11
CA LEU A 218 -2.83 -11.55 10.96
C LEU A 218 -2.23 -12.70 10.14
N VAL A 219 -1.12 -12.39 9.47
CA VAL A 219 -0.32 -13.30 8.63
C VAL A 219 1.15 -13.21 9.03
N GLU A 220 1.92 -14.25 8.78
CA GLU A 220 3.29 -14.41 9.23
C GLU A 220 4.19 -13.19 8.96
N TYR A 221 4.22 -12.67 7.72
CA TYR A 221 5.09 -11.55 7.37
C TYR A 221 4.71 -10.21 8.02
N LYS A 222 3.54 -10.11 8.66
CA LYS A 222 3.15 -8.95 9.49
C LYS A 222 3.78 -8.99 10.88
N ARG A 223 4.36 -10.11 11.28
CA ARG A 223 5.18 -10.28 12.48
C ARG A 223 4.54 -9.79 13.78
N ILE A 224 3.24 -10.03 13.95
CA ILE A 224 2.55 -9.67 15.20
C ILE A 224 3.09 -10.49 16.38
N ASP A 225 3.55 -11.72 16.14
CA ASP A 225 4.28 -12.55 17.12
C ASP A 225 5.48 -11.82 17.74
N LEU A 226 6.21 -11.04 16.93
CA LEU A 226 7.30 -10.23 17.42
C LEU A 226 6.81 -9.16 18.42
N LEU A 227 5.71 -8.48 18.12
CA LEU A 227 5.17 -7.48 19.07
C LEU A 227 4.79 -8.12 20.41
N LEU A 228 4.25 -9.35 20.39
CA LEU A 228 3.92 -10.07 21.63
C LEU A 228 5.16 -10.37 22.44
N ARG A 229 6.24 -10.88 21.81
CA ARG A 229 7.52 -11.11 22.49
C ARG A 229 8.16 -9.83 23.03
N LEU A 230 8.10 -8.74 22.25
CA LEU A 230 8.66 -7.46 22.69
C LEU A 230 7.80 -6.84 23.80
N TRP A 231 6.49 -7.04 23.79
CA TRP A 231 5.57 -6.53 24.79
C TRP A 231 5.92 -6.99 26.20
N GLU A 232 6.33 -8.26 26.36
CA GLU A 232 6.77 -8.79 27.65
C GLU A 232 7.91 -7.97 28.27
N ARG A 233 8.78 -7.39 27.43
CA ARG A 233 9.93 -6.58 27.82
C ARG A 233 9.62 -5.09 27.94
N VAL A 234 8.71 -4.59 27.10
CA VAL A 234 8.35 -3.17 27.01
C VAL A 234 7.33 -2.78 28.08
N ARG A 235 6.33 -3.64 28.33
CA ARG A 235 5.26 -3.37 29.26
C ARG A 235 5.71 -3.02 30.69
N PRO A 236 6.68 -3.70 31.31
CA PRO A 236 7.17 -3.33 32.65
C PRO A 236 7.74 -1.90 32.72
N VAL A 237 8.20 -1.36 31.59
CA VAL A 237 8.80 -0.01 31.48
C VAL A 237 7.75 1.05 31.17
N THR A 238 6.78 0.73 30.30
CA THR A 238 5.85 1.71 29.74
C THR A 238 4.45 1.65 30.34
N GLY A 239 4.10 0.52 30.93
CA GLY A 239 2.71 0.25 31.31
C GLY A 239 1.78 0.13 30.09
N GLY A 240 0.49 0.33 30.31
CA GLY A 240 -0.53 0.44 29.28
C GLY A 240 -0.99 -0.88 28.67
N ARG A 241 -1.51 -0.79 27.43
CA ARG A 241 -2.09 -1.92 26.69
C ARG A 241 -1.67 -1.93 25.22
N LEU A 242 -1.55 -3.14 24.67
CA LEU A 242 -1.30 -3.41 23.26
C LEU A 242 -2.61 -3.87 22.61
N VAL A 243 -3.15 -3.07 21.70
CA VAL A 243 -4.37 -3.37 20.96
C VAL A 243 -4.02 -3.84 19.56
N ILE A 244 -4.50 -5.04 19.19
CA ILE A 244 -4.27 -5.68 17.90
C ILE A 244 -5.59 -5.74 17.14
N VAL A 245 -5.66 -5.07 15.98
CA VAL A 245 -6.83 -4.98 15.12
C VAL A 245 -6.58 -5.73 13.82
N GLY A 246 -7.53 -6.56 13.44
CA GLY A 246 -7.51 -7.35 12.23
C GLY A 246 -7.71 -8.83 12.48
N ASP A 247 -7.74 -9.58 11.38
CA ASP A 247 -7.98 -11.00 11.41
C ASP A 247 -7.04 -11.73 10.41
N GLY A 248 -6.95 -13.05 10.51
CA GLY A 248 -6.14 -13.86 9.63
C GLY A 248 -5.80 -15.22 10.20
N PRO A 249 -5.12 -16.09 9.42
CA PRO A 249 -4.83 -17.45 9.79
C PRO A 249 -3.96 -17.59 11.06
N GLU A 250 -3.23 -16.54 11.45
CA GLU A 250 -2.38 -16.55 12.63
C GLU A 250 -3.13 -16.19 13.94
N ARG A 251 -4.40 -15.78 13.87
CA ARG A 251 -5.13 -15.22 15.00
C ARG A 251 -5.11 -16.11 16.22
N GLU A 252 -5.52 -17.38 16.08
CA GLU A 252 -5.62 -18.31 17.21
C GLU A 252 -4.26 -18.53 17.88
N ARG A 253 -3.22 -18.77 17.05
CA ARG A 253 -1.85 -18.94 17.53
C ARG A 253 -1.34 -17.70 18.29
N LEU A 254 -1.61 -16.51 17.77
CA LEU A 254 -1.20 -15.25 18.39
C LEU A 254 -1.96 -15.00 19.70
N GLN A 255 -3.25 -15.31 19.77
CA GLN A 255 -4.03 -15.18 20.99
C GLN A 255 -3.53 -16.12 22.11
N GLN A 256 -3.07 -17.33 21.76
CA GLN A 256 -2.47 -18.26 22.73
C GLN A 256 -1.12 -17.75 23.27
N GLN A 257 -0.41 -16.93 22.51
CA GLN A 257 0.86 -16.32 22.92
C GLN A 257 0.70 -14.97 23.64
N ALA A 258 -0.51 -14.45 23.70
CA ALA A 258 -0.78 -13.13 24.25
C ALA A 258 -0.61 -13.12 25.78
N GLY A 259 0.25 -12.23 26.25
CA GLY A 259 0.42 -11.95 27.68
C GLY A 259 -0.57 -10.90 28.20
N PRO A 260 -0.46 -10.54 29.48
CA PRO A 260 -1.32 -9.52 30.11
C PRO A 260 -1.24 -8.18 29.37
N GLY A 261 -2.39 -7.49 29.27
CA GLY A 261 -2.50 -6.18 28.64
C GLY A 261 -2.51 -6.21 27.09
N VAL A 262 -2.66 -7.40 26.48
CA VAL A 262 -2.87 -7.54 25.04
C VAL A 262 -4.36 -7.75 24.73
N GLU A 263 -4.90 -6.98 23.80
CA GLU A 263 -6.29 -7.06 23.36
C GLU A 263 -6.38 -7.33 21.87
N PHE A 264 -7.10 -8.39 21.46
CA PHE A 264 -7.42 -8.67 20.04
C PHE A 264 -8.85 -8.23 19.75
N LYS A 265 -9.01 -7.23 18.87
CA LYS A 265 -10.32 -6.69 18.50
C LYS A 265 -10.95 -7.39 17.27
N GLY A 266 -10.19 -8.19 16.54
CA GLY A 266 -10.66 -8.73 15.26
C GLY A 266 -10.90 -7.62 14.23
N HIS A 267 -11.85 -7.84 13.31
CA HIS A 267 -12.32 -6.79 12.42
C HIS A 267 -13.14 -5.75 13.19
N VAL A 268 -12.85 -4.49 12.95
CA VAL A 268 -13.55 -3.35 13.55
C VAL A 268 -14.23 -2.50 12.46
N SER A 269 -15.26 -1.76 12.83
CA SER A 269 -15.87 -0.77 11.94
C SER A 269 -14.89 0.38 11.62
N GLU A 270 -15.13 1.11 10.52
CA GLU A 270 -14.33 2.30 10.19
C GLU A 270 -14.37 3.35 11.30
N ALA A 271 -15.53 3.51 11.99
CA ALA A 271 -15.65 4.42 13.13
C ALA A 271 -14.76 3.98 14.30
N GLU A 272 -14.75 2.70 14.64
CA GLU A 272 -13.89 2.16 15.69
C GLU A 272 -12.41 2.22 15.31
N LYS A 273 -12.07 1.92 14.04
CA LYS A 273 -10.71 2.10 13.51
C LYS A 273 -10.25 3.54 13.67
N HIS A 274 -11.11 4.49 13.29
CA HIS A 274 -10.82 5.92 13.43
C HIS A 274 -10.57 6.29 14.89
N ARG A 275 -11.45 5.85 15.81
CA ARG A 275 -11.32 6.10 17.24
C ARG A 275 -9.99 5.55 17.78
N LEU A 276 -9.67 4.28 17.51
CA LEU A 276 -8.44 3.64 17.97
C LEU A 276 -7.17 4.33 17.44
N LEU A 277 -7.18 4.76 16.18
CA LEU A 277 -6.07 5.50 15.59
C LEU A 277 -5.88 6.88 16.23
N CYS A 278 -6.97 7.55 16.65
CA CYS A 278 -6.87 8.81 17.40
C CYS A 278 -6.37 8.61 18.85
N GLU A 279 -6.89 7.59 19.55
CA GLU A 279 -6.56 7.31 20.94
C GLU A 279 -5.14 6.75 21.13
N ALA A 280 -4.61 6.06 20.11
CA ALA A 280 -3.31 5.40 20.21
C ALA A 280 -2.15 6.39 20.38
N TRP A 281 -1.26 6.11 21.33
CA TRP A 281 -0.03 6.88 21.50
C TRP A 281 0.90 6.74 20.31
N MET A 282 0.91 5.56 19.68
CA MET A 282 1.64 5.26 18.45
C MET A 282 1.08 4.03 17.75
N LEU A 283 1.34 3.95 16.45
CA LEU A 283 1.14 2.74 15.66
C LEU A 283 2.43 1.91 15.63
N LEU A 284 2.30 0.62 15.85
CA LEU A 284 3.38 -0.36 15.74
C LEU A 284 3.20 -1.18 14.45
N HIS A 285 4.16 -1.10 13.54
CA HIS A 285 4.09 -1.74 12.24
C HIS A 285 5.30 -2.65 11.99
N PRO A 286 5.32 -3.89 12.53
CA PRO A 286 6.47 -4.77 12.51
C PRO A 286 6.64 -5.56 11.20
N SER A 287 5.90 -5.22 10.14
CA SER A 287 5.92 -5.95 8.87
C SER A 287 7.32 -6.14 8.32
N ALA A 288 7.62 -7.36 7.88
CA ALA A 288 8.87 -7.67 7.17
C ALA A 288 8.82 -7.26 5.70
N VAL A 289 7.62 -7.19 5.12
CA VAL A 289 7.40 -6.85 3.71
C VAL A 289 6.17 -5.94 3.60
N GLU A 290 6.31 -4.86 2.85
CA GLU A 290 5.24 -3.90 2.62
C GLU A 290 5.40 -3.21 1.26
N GLY A 291 4.29 -2.89 0.60
CA GLY A 291 4.31 -2.04 -0.61
C GLY A 291 4.28 -0.55 -0.28
N TRP A 292 3.51 -0.18 0.77
CA TRP A 292 3.35 1.19 1.23
C TRP A 292 3.08 1.28 2.75
N GLY A 293 2.14 0.48 3.25
CA GLY A 293 1.70 0.57 4.65
C GLY A 293 0.59 1.60 4.84
N LEU A 294 -0.57 1.40 4.20
CA LEU A 294 -1.72 2.31 4.30
C LEU A 294 -2.08 2.70 5.73
N VAL A 295 -2.03 1.75 6.67
CA VAL A 295 -2.35 2.02 8.07
C VAL A 295 -1.39 3.04 8.71
N ILE A 296 -0.15 3.16 8.22
CA ILE A 296 0.83 4.15 8.68
C ILE A 296 0.35 5.56 8.28
N THR A 297 -0.06 5.73 7.04
CA THR A 297 -0.60 7.01 6.58
C THR A 297 -1.98 7.32 7.17
N GLU A 298 -2.80 6.31 7.42
CA GLU A 298 -4.05 6.46 8.18
C GLU A 298 -3.81 6.94 9.62
N ALA A 299 -2.81 6.41 10.32
CA ALA A 299 -2.40 6.88 11.64
C ALA A 299 -1.86 8.31 11.56
N ALA A 300 -1.05 8.61 10.55
CA ALA A 300 -0.47 9.93 10.32
C ALA A 300 -1.53 11.03 10.18
N THR A 301 -2.65 10.78 9.46
CA THR A 301 -3.74 11.78 9.35
C THR A 301 -4.38 12.12 10.69
N ARG A 302 -4.19 11.28 11.73
CA ARG A 302 -4.70 11.49 13.10
C ARG A 302 -3.59 11.95 14.04
N SER A 303 -2.48 12.43 13.48
CA SER A 303 -1.28 12.85 14.22
C SER A 303 -0.75 11.74 15.14
N THR A 304 -0.90 10.48 14.74
CA THR A 304 -0.39 9.33 15.47
C THR A 304 0.91 8.86 14.81
N PRO A 305 2.06 9.01 15.49
CA PRO A 305 3.34 8.60 14.96
C PRO A 305 3.43 7.07 14.84
N ALA A 306 4.28 6.58 13.96
CA ALA A 306 4.45 5.15 13.76
C ALA A 306 5.89 4.70 14.06
N ILE A 307 6.02 3.45 14.48
CA ILE A 307 7.28 2.71 14.53
C ILE A 307 7.18 1.55 13.54
N GLY A 308 8.15 1.41 12.66
CA GLY A 308 8.22 0.32 11.71
C GLY A 308 9.64 -0.21 11.54
N PHE A 309 9.79 -1.33 10.84
CA PHE A 309 11.13 -1.75 10.39
C PHE A 309 11.56 -0.94 9.17
N ASP A 310 12.88 -0.72 9.05
CA ASP A 310 13.51 -0.09 7.89
C ASP A 310 13.52 -1.06 6.68
N VAL A 311 12.31 -1.36 6.19
CA VAL A 311 12.08 -2.21 5.02
C VAL A 311 11.41 -1.42 3.89
N PRO A 312 11.52 -1.87 2.63
CA PRO A 312 10.81 -1.27 1.50
C PRO A 312 9.32 -1.04 1.79
N GLY A 313 8.78 0.08 1.35
CA GLY A 313 7.39 0.50 1.59
C GLY A 313 7.19 1.15 2.96
N VAL A 314 7.67 0.56 4.04
CA VAL A 314 7.60 1.18 5.38
C VAL A 314 8.46 2.44 5.45
N ARG A 315 9.70 2.40 4.92
CA ARG A 315 10.59 3.57 4.84
C ARG A 315 10.07 4.67 3.91
N ASP A 316 9.15 4.34 3.02
CA ASP A 316 8.52 5.33 2.14
C ASP A 316 7.37 6.06 2.85
N SER A 317 6.69 5.38 3.78
CA SER A 317 5.57 5.94 4.56
C SER A 317 6.00 6.60 5.88
N ILE A 318 7.11 6.15 6.49
CA ILE A 318 7.71 6.77 7.68
C ILE A 318 9.00 7.52 7.28
N GLU A 319 9.09 8.79 7.64
CA GLU A 319 10.33 9.55 7.60
C GLU A 319 11.01 9.46 8.96
N ASP A 320 12.14 8.69 9.00
CA ASP A 320 12.83 8.34 10.25
C ASP A 320 13.29 9.58 11.04
N GLY A 321 12.96 9.61 12.32
CA GLY A 321 13.26 10.74 13.22
C GLY A 321 12.43 11.99 12.97
N VAL A 322 11.48 11.98 12.03
CA VAL A 322 10.60 13.12 11.69
C VAL A 322 9.13 12.79 11.89
N THR A 323 8.62 11.73 11.24
CA THR A 323 7.21 11.33 11.34
C THR A 323 7.00 10.07 12.17
N GLY A 324 8.08 9.46 12.63
CA GLY A 324 8.12 8.22 13.38
C GLY A 324 9.54 7.69 13.47
N LEU A 325 9.69 6.42 13.81
CA LEU A 325 11.00 5.78 13.93
C LEU A 325 11.07 4.50 13.10
N LEU A 326 12.21 4.30 12.44
CA LEU A 326 12.54 3.09 11.70
C LEU A 326 13.56 2.24 12.46
N ALA A 327 13.24 0.99 12.69
CA ALA A 327 14.09 0.03 13.41
C ALA A 327 14.77 -0.92 12.42
N ARG A 328 16.04 -1.27 12.69
CA ARG A 328 16.81 -2.23 11.88
C ARG A 328 16.87 -3.64 12.48
N GLY A 329 16.30 -3.83 13.66
CA GLY A 329 16.27 -5.09 14.37
C GLY A 329 15.33 -5.04 15.57
N GLU A 330 15.11 -6.19 16.21
CA GLU A 330 14.14 -6.32 17.32
C GLU A 330 14.52 -5.45 18.52
N SER A 331 15.80 -5.37 18.87
CA SER A 331 16.26 -4.53 19.98
C SER A 331 16.06 -3.05 19.72
N SER A 332 16.34 -2.58 18.49
CA SER A 332 16.09 -1.17 18.11
C SER A 332 14.60 -0.86 18.01
N PHE A 333 13.74 -1.83 17.65
CA PHE A 333 12.29 -1.66 17.67
C PHE A 333 11.77 -1.48 19.10
N ALA A 334 12.21 -2.32 20.04
CA ALA A 334 11.86 -2.19 21.45
C ALA A 334 12.36 -0.86 22.03
N ALA A 335 13.59 -0.44 21.73
CA ALA A 335 14.14 0.83 22.16
C ALA A 335 13.34 2.03 21.62
N ALA A 336 12.98 2.02 20.32
CA ALA A 336 12.12 3.02 19.71
C ALA A 336 10.74 3.08 20.37
N TRP A 337 10.15 1.91 20.68
CA TRP A 337 8.87 1.81 21.40
C TRP A 337 8.94 2.48 22.78
N CYS A 338 9.92 2.10 23.61
CA CYS A 338 10.13 2.74 24.91
C CYS A 338 10.40 4.24 24.77
N THR A 339 11.23 4.65 23.81
CA THR A 339 11.56 6.06 23.58
C THR A 339 10.31 6.91 23.32
N LEU A 340 9.42 6.47 22.44
CA LEU A 340 8.18 7.19 22.18
C LEU A 340 7.17 7.06 23.31
N ALA A 341 7.10 5.92 23.99
CA ALA A 341 6.19 5.74 25.13
C ALA A 341 6.52 6.70 26.27
N LEU A 342 7.80 6.92 26.56
CA LEU A 342 8.27 7.75 27.68
C LEU A 342 8.38 9.25 27.35
N SER A 343 8.21 9.67 26.08
CA SER A 343 8.33 11.08 25.69
C SER A 343 7.07 11.57 24.99
N ALA A 344 6.22 12.29 25.72
CA ALA A 344 5.04 12.96 25.15
C ALA A 344 5.42 14.00 24.08
N GLU A 345 6.50 14.75 24.31
CA GLU A 345 7.03 15.76 23.38
C GLU A 345 7.37 15.12 22.02
N ARG A 346 8.12 14.02 22.01
CA ARG A 346 8.47 13.32 20.75
C ARG A 346 7.24 12.79 20.04
N ARG A 347 6.29 12.20 20.77
CA ARG A 347 5.02 11.73 20.17
C ARG A 347 4.26 12.87 19.51
N GLN A 348 4.17 14.04 20.16
CA GLN A 348 3.49 15.21 19.62
C GLN A 348 4.21 15.76 18.40
N THR A 349 5.54 15.92 18.48
CA THR A 349 6.37 16.43 17.37
C THR A 349 6.26 15.51 16.14
N PHE A 350 6.48 14.22 16.31
CA PHE A 350 6.41 13.27 15.20
C PHE A 350 4.98 13.12 14.68
N GLY A 351 3.98 13.10 15.57
CA GLY A 351 2.59 13.05 15.18
C GLY A 351 2.16 14.24 14.34
N LYS A 352 2.55 15.45 14.74
CA LYS A 352 2.29 16.68 13.97
C LYS A 352 2.93 16.61 12.58
N ALA A 353 4.21 16.29 12.52
CA ALA A 353 4.92 16.16 11.25
C ALA A 353 4.33 15.06 10.36
N ALA A 354 3.90 13.93 10.96
CA ALA A 354 3.19 12.86 10.25
C ALA A 354 1.87 13.36 9.64
N GLY A 355 1.07 14.11 10.42
CA GLY A 355 -0.18 14.72 9.95
C GLY A 355 0.04 15.68 8.79
N GLU A 356 1.02 16.57 8.90
CA GLU A 356 1.39 17.51 7.83
C GLU A 356 1.80 16.76 6.55
N ARG A 357 2.66 15.74 6.67
CA ARG A 357 3.08 14.91 5.54
C ARG A 357 1.94 14.13 4.90
N ALA A 358 1.01 13.61 5.70
CA ALA A 358 -0.14 12.84 5.21
C ALA A 358 -1.06 13.66 4.29
N THR A 359 -1.07 14.99 4.38
CA THR A 359 -1.86 15.85 3.49
C THR A 359 -1.48 15.70 2.02
N SER A 360 -0.25 15.27 1.72
CA SER A 360 0.20 15.02 0.35
C SER A 360 -0.34 13.69 -0.23
N PHE A 361 -0.80 12.77 0.62
CA PHE A 361 -1.28 11.43 0.24
C PHE A 361 -2.80 11.32 0.20
N ARG A 362 -3.52 12.33 -0.24
CA ARG A 362 -4.98 12.28 -0.38
C ARG A 362 -5.39 11.47 -1.61
N TRP A 363 -6.48 10.70 -1.50
CA TRP A 363 -7.02 9.95 -2.64
C TRP A 363 -7.25 10.81 -3.89
N ALA A 364 -7.70 12.06 -3.71
CA ALA A 364 -7.88 12.98 -4.82
C ALA A 364 -6.58 13.27 -5.60
N ASN A 365 -5.42 13.25 -4.94
CA ASN A 365 -4.12 13.39 -5.59
C ASN A 365 -3.77 12.10 -6.34
N SER A 366 -3.89 10.94 -5.68
CA SER A 366 -3.62 9.63 -6.29
C SER A 366 -4.46 9.39 -7.55
N VAL A 367 -5.75 9.73 -7.50
CA VAL A 367 -6.65 9.60 -8.67
C VAL A 367 -6.20 10.50 -9.82
N ARG A 368 -5.84 11.77 -9.55
CA ARG A 368 -5.40 12.70 -10.58
C ARG A 368 -4.05 12.30 -11.19
N GLU A 369 -3.11 11.87 -10.36
CA GLU A 369 -1.82 11.36 -10.84
C GLU A 369 -2.01 10.11 -11.69
N PHE A 370 -2.85 9.17 -11.23
CA PHE A 370 -3.17 7.97 -11.98
C PHE A 370 -3.85 8.28 -13.32
N GLN A 371 -4.79 9.23 -13.34
CA GLN A 371 -5.44 9.70 -14.58
C GLN A 371 -4.43 10.27 -15.58
N ALA A 372 -3.44 11.03 -15.11
CA ALA A 372 -2.38 11.56 -15.98
C ALA A 372 -1.56 10.42 -16.59
N VAL A 373 -1.16 9.42 -15.79
CA VAL A 373 -0.43 8.24 -16.27
C VAL A 373 -1.29 7.39 -17.23
N ALA A 374 -2.58 7.23 -16.95
CA ALA A 374 -3.52 6.54 -17.84
C ALA A 374 -3.62 7.24 -19.21
N SER A 375 -3.68 8.57 -19.21
CA SER A 375 -3.68 9.37 -20.45
C SER A 375 -2.38 9.24 -21.22
N GLU A 376 -1.23 9.23 -20.53
CA GLU A 376 0.09 9.01 -21.12
C GLU A 376 0.19 7.63 -21.77
N ALA A 377 -0.28 6.56 -21.08
CA ALA A 377 -0.27 5.20 -21.62
C ALA A 377 -1.08 5.07 -22.91
N ILE A 378 -2.27 5.71 -22.98
CA ILE A 378 -3.10 5.74 -24.19
C ILE A 378 -2.40 6.47 -25.32
N ALA A 379 -1.78 7.63 -25.06
CA ALA A 379 -1.09 8.42 -26.06
C ALA A 379 0.14 7.70 -26.63
N THR A 380 0.97 7.10 -25.76
CA THR A 380 2.17 6.35 -26.15
C THR A 380 1.82 5.18 -27.06
N HIS A 381 0.75 4.44 -26.72
CA HIS A 381 0.32 3.30 -27.55
C HIS A 381 -0.11 3.73 -28.96
N LYS A 382 -0.84 4.85 -29.08
CA LYS A 382 -1.26 5.39 -30.39
C LYS A 382 -0.07 5.83 -31.26
N SER A 383 0.94 6.45 -30.65
CA SER A 383 2.16 6.89 -31.36
C SER A 383 2.96 5.70 -31.88
N SER A 384 3.03 4.60 -31.15
CA SER A 384 3.75 3.39 -31.59
C SER A 384 3.06 2.65 -32.75
N GLN A 385 1.72 2.74 -32.86
CA GLN A 385 0.96 2.14 -33.96
C GLN A 385 0.97 3.03 -35.25
N GLY A 386 1.11 4.35 -35.11
CA GLY A 386 1.19 5.27 -36.24
C GLY A 386 2.55 5.30 -36.95
N SER A 387 3.57 4.67 -36.32
CA SER A 387 4.96 4.59 -36.84
C SER A 387 5.30 3.20 -37.42
N ALA A 388 4.39 2.25 -37.40
CA ALA A 388 4.52 0.91 -37.97
C ALA A 388 3.67 0.75 -39.25
#